data_b1d3b9011ab9b09e9fe043ff23451480
#
_entry.id   b1d3b9011ab9b09e9fe043ff23451480
#
_cell.length_a   1.000
_cell.length_b   1.000
_cell.length_c   1.000
_cell.angle_alpha   90.00
_cell.angle_beta   90.00
_cell.angle_gamma   90.00
#
_symmetry.space_group_name_H-M   'P 1'
#
loop_
_entity.id
_entity.type
_entity.pdbx_description
1 polymer ?
#
loop_
_entity_poly.entity_id
_entity_poly.type
_entity_poly.pdbx_seq_one_letter_code
_entity_poly.pdbx_strand_id
1 'polypeptide(L)'
;VEGPSFTYTEGSYDLKLEVNELEQTSGYAGDEIVITGKGFSATAEENEVYFGVKVAKITASSSTSLTVIVPDLEAGDYVLTVKAGVQENKSQTFTCLAIPLLKIDGISPSSGHEGTEIVITGENFSTVAEENQVTINGKPAELKSASEMELRVIAPANELGSYKVKVTVKNQTVEGPEFEYVMPELVYTVSSDIHVGEKLGGLTGMAILPDGRLAVAQRGNSHVILAFDLQKKEKSVLCNTYADAHPWNIALNPDDKKLYIAYKAKGEVGRVDPAKGDNQNVEIIASGLPNAMDVKFDANGNMYVLCRDEKKVYKYPKGSFNNVSKQTFASFPNASEGIYSMDFDADGNLIVAAQRDGFYYVTPDGKVTKFAGNGNGSSDGEAGKPLTAQLIQPAGLVVDKTRGDIYFTDGYNQKIRRIRPGKVGYTDATVSTIAGTGASGNTDGDGLTAQLKMPHGITISADGNTIYFSDLDNFIIRKITITERD
;
A
#
# COMPACT_ATOMS: atom_id res chain seq x y z
N VAL A 1 -95.99 25.06 -0.99
CA VAL A 1 -95.28 24.11 -1.85
C VAL A 1 -94.28 23.41 -1.00
N GLU A 2 -94.59 22.20 -0.52
CA GLU A 2 -93.71 21.32 0.23
C GLU A 2 -92.61 20.81 -0.76
N GLY A 3 -91.35 20.89 -0.37
CA GLY A 3 -90.23 20.32 -1.13
C GLY A 3 -90.13 18.81 -0.91
N PRO A 4 -89.39 18.10 -1.78
CA PRO A 4 -89.26 16.63 -1.66
C PRO A 4 -88.61 16.22 -0.35
N SER A 5 -89.28 15.29 0.38
CA SER A 5 -88.77 14.68 1.58
C SER A 5 -87.58 13.76 1.23
N PHE A 6 -86.44 14.02 1.80
CA PHE A 6 -85.31 13.05 1.81
C PHE A 6 -85.57 12.01 2.88
N THR A 7 -85.74 10.75 2.47
CA THR A 7 -85.67 9.61 3.38
C THR A 7 -84.22 9.22 3.56
N TYR A 8 -83.69 9.40 4.74
CA TYR A 8 -82.44 8.74 5.14
C TYR A 8 -82.74 7.27 5.30
N THR A 9 -82.27 6.45 4.42
CA THR A 9 -82.11 5.01 4.68
C THR A 9 -80.81 4.86 5.43
N GLU A 10 -80.88 4.63 6.74
CA GLU A 10 -79.75 4.08 7.51
C GLU A 10 -79.39 2.74 6.92
N GLY A 11 -78.44 2.71 6.04
CA GLY A 11 -77.69 1.53 5.70
C GLY A 11 -76.59 1.40 6.73
N SER A 12 -76.93 1.00 7.95
CA SER A 12 -75.92 0.57 8.93
C SER A 12 -75.48 -0.82 8.53
N TYR A 13 -74.47 -0.87 7.72
CA TYR A 13 -73.57 -2.02 7.78
C TYR A 13 -72.68 -1.82 9.00
N ASP A 14 -73.25 -2.04 10.19
CA ASP A 14 -72.48 -2.24 11.40
C ASP A 14 -71.84 -3.63 11.38
N LEU A 15 -70.84 -3.77 10.46
CA LEU A 15 -69.95 -4.91 10.52
C LEU A 15 -69.18 -4.75 11.82
N LYS A 16 -69.59 -5.55 12.83
CA LYS A 16 -68.91 -5.64 14.11
C LYS A 16 -67.43 -5.88 13.89
N LEU A 17 -66.60 -5.02 14.47
CA LEU A 17 -65.13 -5.18 14.44
C LEU A 17 -64.73 -6.47 15.16
N GLU A 18 -64.18 -7.42 14.41
CA GLU A 18 -63.67 -8.69 14.90
C GLU A 18 -62.20 -8.84 14.46
N VAL A 19 -61.34 -9.22 15.40
CA VAL A 19 -59.92 -9.53 15.14
C VAL A 19 -59.74 -11.02 15.34
N ASN A 20 -59.23 -11.73 14.32
CA ASN A 20 -58.92 -13.16 14.42
C ASN A 20 -57.71 -13.42 15.33
N GLU A 21 -57.43 -14.67 15.64
CA GLU A 21 -56.17 -15.07 16.27
C GLU A 21 -54.99 -14.67 15.38
N LEU A 22 -53.96 -14.12 16.02
CA LEU A 22 -52.73 -13.74 15.33
C LEU A 22 -52.00 -15.01 14.84
N GLU A 23 -51.70 -15.07 13.55
CA GLU A 23 -50.84 -16.10 13.01
C GLU A 23 -49.40 -15.98 13.53
N GLN A 24 -48.95 -14.76 13.70
CA GLN A 24 -47.65 -14.45 14.29
C GLN A 24 -47.89 -13.77 15.66
N THR A 25 -47.57 -14.48 16.74
CA THR A 25 -47.76 -14.01 18.12
C THR A 25 -46.53 -13.42 18.76
N SER A 26 -45.38 -13.40 18.06
CA SER A 26 -44.13 -12.80 18.52
C SER A 26 -43.31 -12.26 17.38
N GLY A 27 -42.47 -11.27 17.65
CA GLY A 27 -41.56 -10.66 16.67
C GLY A 27 -40.73 -9.55 17.32
N TYR A 28 -39.91 -8.88 16.54
CA TYR A 28 -39.08 -7.78 16.96
C TYR A 28 -39.73 -6.42 16.64
N ALA A 29 -39.34 -5.38 17.33
CA ALA A 29 -39.64 -3.99 16.93
C ALA A 29 -39.18 -3.77 15.48
N GLY A 30 -40.06 -3.22 14.64
CA GLY A 30 -39.81 -3.01 13.19
C GLY A 30 -40.27 -4.13 12.29
N ASP A 31 -40.62 -5.31 12.79
CA ASP A 31 -41.17 -6.39 11.99
C ASP A 31 -42.55 -6.01 11.41
N GLU A 32 -42.86 -6.49 10.21
CA GLU A 32 -44.15 -6.35 9.59
C GLU A 32 -45.01 -7.57 9.95
N ILE A 33 -46.22 -7.35 10.51
CA ILE A 33 -47.16 -8.41 10.83
C ILE A 33 -48.53 -8.15 10.18
N VAL A 34 -49.24 -9.21 9.92
CA VAL A 34 -50.58 -9.16 9.35
C VAL A 34 -51.62 -9.54 10.41
N ILE A 35 -52.61 -8.64 10.58
CA ILE A 35 -53.75 -8.82 11.47
C ILE A 35 -54.97 -9.11 10.59
N THR A 36 -55.58 -10.25 10.75
CA THR A 36 -56.79 -10.61 10.02
C THR A 36 -58.04 -10.45 10.87
N GLY A 37 -59.17 -10.19 10.22
CA GLY A 37 -60.43 -9.95 10.93
C GLY A 37 -61.57 -9.53 10.03
N LYS A 38 -62.54 -8.78 10.57
CA LYS A 38 -63.67 -8.19 9.85
C LYS A 38 -63.98 -6.82 10.40
N GLY A 39 -64.56 -5.97 9.57
CA GLY A 39 -65.01 -4.62 9.99
C GLY A 39 -63.86 -3.59 10.03
N PHE A 40 -62.71 -3.87 9.44
CA PHE A 40 -61.65 -2.89 9.24
C PHE A 40 -62.05 -1.91 8.14
N SER A 41 -61.57 -0.70 8.19
CA SER A 41 -61.71 0.24 7.07
C SER A 41 -60.69 -0.13 5.98
N ALA A 42 -61.08 0.00 4.72
CA ALA A 42 -60.13 -0.12 3.62
C ALA A 42 -59.15 1.08 3.52
N THR A 43 -59.46 2.20 4.22
CA THR A 43 -58.63 3.38 4.35
C THR A 43 -57.77 3.21 5.58
N ALA A 44 -56.45 3.23 5.41
CA ALA A 44 -55.49 2.97 6.50
C ALA A 44 -55.66 3.93 7.67
N GLU A 45 -55.88 5.22 7.38
CA GLU A 45 -55.99 6.31 8.33
C GLU A 45 -57.27 6.24 9.21
N GLU A 46 -58.25 5.43 8.83
CA GLU A 46 -59.46 5.20 9.60
C GLU A 46 -59.34 4.00 10.57
N ASN A 47 -58.18 3.31 10.55
CA ASN A 47 -57.85 2.26 11.49
C ASN A 47 -56.69 2.73 12.40
N GLU A 48 -56.72 2.26 13.63
CA GLU A 48 -55.58 2.44 14.56
C GLU A 48 -55.26 1.06 15.20
N VAL A 49 -53.97 0.74 15.27
CA VAL A 49 -53.48 -0.49 15.88
C VAL A 49 -52.52 -0.10 17.04
N TYR A 50 -52.75 -0.62 18.18
CA TYR A 50 -51.95 -0.34 19.38
C TYR A 50 -51.32 -1.64 19.88
N PHE A 51 -50.08 -1.58 20.29
CA PHE A 51 -49.38 -2.55 21.10
C PHE A 51 -49.23 -1.97 22.52
N GLY A 52 -50.15 -2.39 23.42
CA GLY A 52 -50.28 -1.69 24.69
C GLY A 52 -50.74 -0.24 24.49
N VAL A 53 -49.83 0.71 24.73
CA VAL A 53 -50.08 2.15 24.54
C VAL A 53 -49.39 2.73 23.28
N LYS A 54 -48.58 1.98 22.62
CA LYS A 54 -47.83 2.43 21.41
C LYS A 54 -48.64 2.18 20.15
N VAL A 55 -48.76 3.19 19.31
CA VAL A 55 -49.43 3.11 18.00
C VAL A 55 -48.49 2.48 16.98
N ALA A 56 -49.00 1.51 16.21
CA ALA A 56 -48.32 0.92 15.07
C ALA A 56 -48.57 1.71 13.78
N LYS A 57 -47.60 1.70 12.88
CA LYS A 57 -47.78 2.22 11.52
C LYS A 57 -48.49 1.16 10.69
N ILE A 58 -49.64 1.48 10.08
CA ILE A 58 -50.33 0.63 9.13
C ILE A 58 -49.70 0.87 7.74
N THR A 59 -49.24 -0.20 7.10
CA THR A 59 -48.63 -0.18 5.76
C THR A 59 -49.58 -0.61 4.65
N ALA A 60 -50.59 -1.47 5.00
CA ALA A 60 -51.67 -1.84 4.10
C ALA A 60 -52.94 -2.10 4.87
N SER A 61 -54.13 -1.85 4.24
CA SER A 61 -55.45 -2.00 4.81
C SER A 61 -56.43 -2.55 3.81
N SER A 62 -57.31 -3.42 4.27
CA SER A 62 -58.48 -3.94 3.58
C SER A 62 -59.58 -4.17 4.62
N SER A 63 -60.82 -4.54 4.19
CA SER A 63 -61.94 -4.82 5.10
C SER A 63 -61.71 -6.06 5.97
N THR A 64 -60.69 -6.89 5.66
CA THR A 64 -60.38 -8.18 6.35
C THR A 64 -58.94 -8.34 6.81
N SER A 65 -58.07 -7.39 6.51
CA SER A 65 -56.64 -7.48 6.84
C SER A 65 -56.03 -6.13 7.03
N LEU A 66 -55.16 -5.98 8.07
CA LEU A 66 -54.29 -4.85 8.31
C LEU A 66 -52.85 -5.38 8.33
N THR A 67 -51.95 -4.74 7.59
CA THR A 67 -50.52 -4.97 7.69
C THR A 67 -49.90 -3.82 8.48
N VAL A 68 -49.18 -4.14 9.55
CA VAL A 68 -48.64 -3.13 10.48
C VAL A 68 -47.17 -3.39 10.80
N ILE A 69 -46.44 -2.33 11.09
CA ILE A 69 -45.08 -2.41 11.62
C ILE A 69 -45.18 -2.42 13.15
N VAL A 70 -44.56 -3.43 13.80
CA VAL A 70 -44.41 -3.49 15.26
C VAL A 70 -43.67 -2.23 15.69
N PRO A 71 -44.26 -1.39 16.57
CA PRO A 71 -43.62 -0.16 17.00
C PRO A 71 -42.36 -0.44 17.83
N ASP A 72 -41.55 0.60 18.06
CA ASP A 72 -40.36 0.52 18.91
C ASP A 72 -40.80 0.23 20.37
N LEU A 73 -40.67 -1.03 20.78
CA LEU A 73 -41.08 -1.57 22.07
C LEU A 73 -39.90 -2.21 22.77
N GLU A 74 -39.88 -2.14 24.09
CA GLU A 74 -39.00 -2.99 24.90
C GLU A 74 -39.49 -4.47 24.79
N ALA A 75 -38.60 -5.42 25.08
CA ALA A 75 -38.99 -6.82 25.13
C ALA A 75 -40.06 -7.05 26.20
N GLY A 76 -41.13 -7.75 25.85
CA GLY A 76 -42.25 -8.00 26.75
C GLY A 76 -43.55 -8.31 26.02
N ASP A 77 -44.60 -8.51 26.80
CA ASP A 77 -45.92 -8.87 26.31
C ASP A 77 -46.82 -7.64 26.20
N TYR A 78 -47.41 -7.47 25.03
CA TYR A 78 -48.28 -6.32 24.74
C TYR A 78 -49.67 -6.80 24.21
N VAL A 79 -50.73 -6.31 24.85
CA VAL A 79 -52.08 -6.55 24.32
C VAL A 79 -52.27 -5.72 23.07
N LEU A 80 -52.62 -6.40 21.95
CA LEU A 80 -52.93 -5.76 20.69
C LEU A 80 -54.38 -5.24 20.72
N THR A 81 -54.54 -3.97 20.42
CA THR A 81 -55.85 -3.32 20.31
C THR A 81 -56.02 -2.71 18.94
N VAL A 82 -57.11 -3.08 18.26
CA VAL A 82 -57.45 -2.53 16.93
C VAL A 82 -58.71 -1.65 17.11
N LYS A 83 -58.68 -0.47 16.49
CA LYS A 83 -59.80 0.46 16.39
C LYS A 83 -60.14 0.70 14.92
N ALA A 84 -61.45 0.76 14.60
CA ALA A 84 -61.95 1.17 13.30
C ALA A 84 -63.17 2.09 13.54
N GLY A 85 -63.00 3.36 13.27
CA GLY A 85 -63.99 4.37 13.65
C GLY A 85 -64.22 4.44 15.14
N VAL A 86 -65.48 4.19 15.61
CA VAL A 86 -65.82 4.20 17.05
C VAL A 86 -65.74 2.82 17.70
N GLN A 87 -65.46 1.78 16.94
CA GLN A 87 -65.36 0.42 17.42
C GLN A 87 -63.92 0.09 17.87
N GLU A 88 -63.80 -0.70 18.95
CA GLU A 88 -62.54 -1.18 19.49
C GLU A 88 -62.61 -2.68 19.71
N ASN A 89 -61.60 -3.42 19.35
CA ASN A 89 -61.42 -4.84 19.65
C ASN A 89 -60.02 -5.06 20.24
N LYS A 90 -59.96 -5.76 21.37
CA LYS A 90 -58.70 -6.21 21.99
C LYS A 90 -58.44 -7.64 21.58
N SER A 91 -57.34 -7.83 20.94
CA SER A 91 -56.90 -9.14 20.46
C SER A 91 -56.04 -9.82 21.53
N GLN A 92 -55.33 -10.82 21.08
CA GLN A 92 -54.35 -11.57 21.84
C GLN A 92 -53.13 -10.74 22.26
N THR A 93 -52.32 -11.36 23.09
CA THR A 93 -51.04 -10.83 23.46
C THR A 93 -50.03 -11.08 22.33
N PHE A 94 -49.29 -10.05 21.95
CA PHE A 94 -48.10 -10.12 21.11
C PHE A 94 -46.86 -9.98 21.95
N THR A 95 -45.90 -10.92 21.82
CA THR A 95 -44.63 -10.87 22.55
C THR A 95 -43.57 -10.15 21.71
N CYS A 96 -43.17 -8.97 22.12
CA CYS A 96 -42.00 -8.30 21.54
C CYS A 96 -40.74 -8.97 22.08
N LEU A 97 -39.92 -9.52 21.15
CA LEU A 97 -38.70 -10.24 21.50
C LEU A 97 -37.56 -9.26 21.79
N ALA A 98 -36.71 -9.63 22.75
CA ALA A 98 -35.46 -8.90 22.95
C ALA A 98 -34.55 -9.08 21.73
N ILE A 99 -34.12 -7.99 21.14
CA ILE A 99 -33.11 -8.05 20.06
C ILE A 99 -31.82 -8.57 20.69
N PRO A 100 -31.28 -9.71 20.23
CA PRO A 100 -30.03 -10.24 20.74
C PRO A 100 -28.92 -9.20 20.60
N LEU A 101 -28.14 -8.99 21.68
CA LEU A 101 -27.07 -7.99 21.67
C LEU A 101 -25.91 -8.48 20.79
N LEU A 102 -25.56 -7.67 19.81
CA LEU A 102 -24.38 -7.89 18.99
C LEU A 102 -23.11 -7.84 19.88
N LYS A 103 -22.21 -8.81 19.72
CA LYS A 103 -20.98 -8.90 20.51
C LYS A 103 -19.81 -9.32 19.64
N ILE A 104 -18.65 -8.74 19.88
CA ILE A 104 -17.36 -9.16 19.33
C ILE A 104 -16.53 -9.71 20.49
N ASP A 105 -16.11 -10.97 20.39
CA ASP A 105 -15.26 -11.62 21.38
C ASP A 105 -13.78 -11.46 21.06
N GLY A 106 -13.41 -11.49 19.78
CA GLY A 106 -12.02 -11.38 19.35
C GLY A 106 -11.84 -11.28 17.85
N ILE A 107 -10.59 -11.07 17.45
CA ILE A 107 -10.15 -11.11 16.07
C ILE A 107 -8.87 -11.96 15.94
N SER A 108 -8.68 -12.59 14.81
CA SER A 108 -7.47 -13.37 14.50
C SER A 108 -7.17 -13.34 12.99
N PRO A 109 -5.95 -12.98 12.57
CA PRO A 109 -4.85 -12.44 13.38
C PRO A 109 -5.18 -11.04 13.94
N SER A 110 -4.41 -10.60 14.94
CA SER A 110 -4.53 -9.23 15.51
C SER A 110 -3.67 -8.20 14.80
N SER A 111 -2.86 -8.61 13.82
CA SER A 111 -2.02 -7.72 13.00
C SER A 111 -1.85 -8.28 11.59
N GLY A 112 -1.57 -7.40 10.63
CA GLY A 112 -1.34 -7.76 9.24
C GLY A 112 -1.25 -6.52 8.35
N HIS A 113 -1.46 -6.69 7.07
CA HIS A 113 -1.43 -5.63 6.07
C HIS A 113 -2.74 -5.61 5.26
N GLU A 114 -2.86 -4.71 4.30
CA GLU A 114 -3.95 -4.76 3.32
C GLU A 114 -4.03 -6.15 2.67
N GLY A 115 -5.24 -6.68 2.55
CA GLY A 115 -5.46 -8.02 2.00
C GLY A 115 -5.42 -9.16 3.03
N THR A 116 -4.97 -8.92 4.25
CA THR A 116 -4.98 -9.94 5.32
C THR A 116 -6.42 -10.38 5.62
N GLU A 117 -6.68 -11.69 5.60
CA GLU A 117 -7.96 -12.24 6.06
C GLU A 117 -8.02 -12.19 7.60
N ILE A 118 -9.08 -11.58 8.12
CA ILE A 118 -9.34 -11.46 9.56
C ILE A 118 -10.59 -12.27 9.89
N VAL A 119 -10.47 -13.16 10.84
CA VAL A 119 -11.58 -13.87 11.46
C VAL A 119 -12.04 -13.05 12.67
N ILE A 120 -13.30 -12.63 12.67
CA ILE A 120 -13.95 -11.93 13.79
C ILE A 120 -14.87 -12.94 14.46
N THR A 121 -14.65 -13.23 15.73
CA THR A 121 -15.52 -14.11 16.53
C THR A 121 -16.42 -13.28 17.43
N GLY A 122 -17.65 -13.75 17.65
CA GLY A 122 -18.63 -13.04 18.47
C GLY A 122 -19.98 -13.74 18.54
N GLU A 123 -21.02 -12.97 18.80
CA GLU A 123 -22.39 -13.47 18.93
C GLU A 123 -23.37 -12.56 18.20
N ASN A 124 -24.42 -13.18 17.64
CA ASN A 124 -25.55 -12.49 17.01
C ASN A 124 -25.19 -11.71 15.73
N PHE A 125 -24.20 -12.16 14.99
CA PHE A 125 -23.98 -11.71 13.63
C PHE A 125 -25.12 -12.22 12.71
N SER A 126 -25.37 -11.54 11.60
CA SER A 126 -26.33 -12.05 10.61
C SER A 126 -25.70 -13.15 9.74
N THR A 127 -26.48 -14.20 9.47
CA THR A 127 -26.10 -15.21 8.46
C THR A 127 -26.25 -14.68 7.03
N VAL A 128 -26.94 -13.55 6.85
CA VAL A 128 -27.04 -12.83 5.57
C VAL A 128 -25.88 -11.86 5.46
N ALA A 129 -25.02 -12.09 4.49
CA ALA A 129 -23.74 -11.36 4.37
C ALA A 129 -23.94 -9.83 4.31
N GLU A 130 -24.90 -9.36 3.53
CA GLU A 130 -25.18 -7.95 3.26
C GLU A 130 -25.70 -7.19 4.50
N GLU A 131 -26.18 -7.89 5.51
CA GLU A 131 -26.64 -7.30 6.77
C GLU A 131 -25.50 -7.01 7.74
N ASN A 132 -24.30 -7.57 7.49
CA ASN A 132 -23.12 -7.31 8.30
C ASN A 132 -22.24 -6.24 7.61
N GLN A 133 -21.98 -5.15 8.28
CA GLN A 133 -21.05 -4.12 7.84
C GLN A 133 -19.84 -4.12 8.76
N VAL A 134 -18.66 -4.42 8.22
CA VAL A 134 -17.42 -4.40 8.98
C VAL A 134 -16.56 -3.24 8.50
N THR A 135 -16.03 -2.46 9.44
CA THR A 135 -15.12 -1.36 9.12
C THR A 135 -13.89 -1.39 10.02
N ILE A 136 -12.75 -0.96 9.45
CA ILE A 136 -11.50 -0.74 10.18
C ILE A 136 -11.04 0.68 9.86
N ASN A 137 -10.87 1.52 10.88
CA ASN A 137 -10.59 2.96 10.71
C ASN A 137 -11.64 3.67 9.81
N GLY A 138 -12.91 3.25 9.91
CA GLY A 138 -13.99 3.80 9.06
C GLY A 138 -13.98 3.33 7.61
N LYS A 139 -13.00 2.54 7.17
CA LYS A 139 -12.96 1.96 5.83
C LYS A 139 -13.64 0.60 5.81
N PRO A 140 -14.50 0.31 4.81
CA PRO A 140 -15.21 -0.95 4.73
C PRO A 140 -14.24 -2.11 4.45
N ALA A 141 -14.39 -3.20 5.19
CA ALA A 141 -13.74 -4.47 4.95
C ALA A 141 -14.61 -5.36 4.05
N GLU A 142 -14.00 -6.06 3.10
CA GLU A 142 -14.71 -6.98 2.22
C GLU A 142 -15.08 -8.25 3.00
N LEU A 143 -16.39 -8.56 3.11
CA LEU A 143 -16.86 -9.75 3.79
C LEU A 143 -16.75 -10.98 2.87
N LYS A 144 -16.09 -12.03 3.34
CA LYS A 144 -15.94 -13.31 2.62
C LYS A 144 -16.95 -14.35 3.05
N SER A 145 -17.26 -14.40 4.34
CA SER A 145 -18.29 -15.30 4.88
C SER A 145 -18.86 -14.77 6.18
N ALA A 146 -20.10 -15.20 6.50
CA ALA A 146 -20.82 -14.84 7.70
C ALA A 146 -21.54 -16.05 8.29
N SER A 147 -21.49 -16.17 9.61
CA SER A 147 -22.30 -17.04 10.45
C SER A 147 -22.72 -16.27 11.70
N GLU A 148 -23.59 -16.85 12.55
CA GLU A 148 -24.01 -16.20 13.78
C GLU A 148 -22.89 -15.89 14.78
N MET A 149 -21.73 -16.60 14.65
CA MET A 149 -20.61 -16.51 15.60
C MET A 149 -19.29 -16.12 14.96
N GLU A 150 -19.20 -16.04 13.62
CA GLU A 150 -17.95 -15.78 12.91
C GLU A 150 -18.20 -14.97 11.64
N LEU A 151 -17.39 -13.92 11.44
CA LEU A 151 -17.27 -13.20 10.18
C LEU A 151 -15.83 -13.33 9.69
N ARG A 152 -15.65 -13.56 8.37
CA ARG A 152 -14.34 -13.50 7.71
C ARG A 152 -14.31 -12.32 6.78
N VAL A 153 -13.35 -11.45 6.97
CA VAL A 153 -13.21 -10.20 6.21
C VAL A 153 -11.78 -10.01 5.72
N ILE A 154 -11.63 -9.22 4.66
CA ILE A 154 -10.32 -8.79 4.16
C ILE A 154 -10.04 -7.39 4.70
N ALA A 155 -8.86 -7.22 5.30
CA ALA A 155 -8.39 -5.94 5.79
C ALA A 155 -8.29 -4.91 4.65
N PRO A 156 -8.97 -3.76 4.73
CA PRO A 156 -8.88 -2.70 3.72
C PRO A 156 -7.53 -1.97 3.81
N ALA A 157 -7.16 -1.24 2.75
CA ALA A 157 -5.97 -0.40 2.76
C ALA A 157 -6.03 0.65 3.88
N ASN A 158 -5.01 0.69 4.74
CA ASN A 158 -4.85 1.68 5.81
C ASN A 158 -3.37 2.06 5.98
N GLU A 159 -3.13 3.17 6.67
CA GLU A 159 -1.79 3.53 7.15
C GLU A 159 -1.35 2.59 8.28
N LEU A 160 -0.05 2.52 8.54
CA LEU A 160 0.50 1.74 9.66
C LEU A 160 -0.04 2.26 11.00
N GLY A 161 -0.43 1.36 11.88
CA GLY A 161 -0.99 1.70 13.19
C GLY A 161 -2.09 0.75 13.63
N SER A 162 -2.63 0.97 14.83
CA SER A 162 -3.68 0.14 15.43
C SER A 162 -5.03 0.83 15.30
N TYR A 163 -6.02 0.10 14.79
CA TYR A 163 -7.37 0.63 14.54
C TYR A 163 -8.44 -0.33 15.03
N LYS A 164 -9.47 0.21 15.67
CA LYS A 164 -10.64 -0.56 16.11
C LYS A 164 -11.36 -1.21 14.94
N VAL A 165 -11.68 -2.49 15.09
CA VAL A 165 -12.62 -3.20 14.23
C VAL A 165 -14.03 -2.90 14.71
N LYS A 166 -14.91 -2.48 13.82
CA LYS A 166 -16.33 -2.23 14.13
C LYS A 166 -17.20 -3.13 13.27
N VAL A 167 -18.20 -3.72 13.91
CA VAL A 167 -19.24 -4.51 13.23
C VAL A 167 -20.58 -3.84 13.46
N THR A 168 -21.34 -3.66 12.38
CA THR A 168 -22.72 -3.18 12.42
C THR A 168 -23.63 -4.24 11.82
N VAL A 169 -24.64 -4.64 12.56
CA VAL A 169 -25.71 -5.53 12.09
C VAL A 169 -27.04 -4.83 12.35
N LYS A 170 -27.83 -4.60 11.30
CA LYS A 170 -29.06 -3.80 11.37
C LYS A 170 -28.78 -2.42 12.02
N ASN A 171 -29.30 -2.19 13.23
CA ASN A 171 -29.16 -0.92 13.95
C ASN A 171 -28.17 -0.98 15.12
N GLN A 172 -27.48 -2.11 15.32
CA GLN A 172 -26.51 -2.28 16.38
C GLN A 172 -25.10 -2.15 15.82
N THR A 173 -24.25 -1.37 16.51
CA THR A 173 -22.82 -1.25 16.18
C THR A 173 -22.01 -1.53 17.43
N VAL A 174 -21.01 -2.40 17.32
CA VAL A 174 -20.09 -2.77 18.38
C VAL A 174 -18.65 -2.55 17.92
N GLU A 175 -17.83 -1.99 18.80
CA GLU A 175 -16.38 -1.89 18.64
C GLU A 175 -15.71 -3.12 19.25
N GLY A 176 -14.88 -3.77 18.47
CA GLY A 176 -14.05 -4.91 18.86
C GLY A 176 -12.62 -4.53 19.22
N PRO A 177 -11.72 -5.53 19.28
CA PRO A 177 -10.29 -5.33 19.44
C PRO A 177 -9.69 -4.47 18.33
N GLU A 178 -8.46 -4.04 18.55
CA GLU A 178 -7.68 -3.33 17.54
C GLU A 178 -6.98 -4.33 16.60
N PHE A 179 -6.98 -4.01 15.32
CA PHE A 179 -6.13 -4.66 14.31
C PHE A 179 -4.95 -3.75 14.02
N GLU A 180 -3.72 -4.27 14.18
CA GLU A 180 -2.50 -3.51 13.93
C GLU A 180 -2.06 -3.70 12.47
N TYR A 181 -2.05 -2.60 11.69
CA TYR A 181 -1.46 -2.60 10.36
C TYR A 181 0.05 -2.52 10.44
N VAL A 182 0.70 -3.55 9.93
CA VAL A 182 2.17 -3.68 9.88
C VAL A 182 2.62 -3.85 8.43
N MET A 183 3.88 -3.54 8.16
CA MET A 183 4.48 -3.85 6.85
C MET A 183 4.58 -5.35 6.66
N PRO A 184 4.27 -5.89 5.46
CA PRO A 184 4.41 -7.32 5.19
C PRO A 184 5.86 -7.79 5.36
N GLU A 185 6.03 -9.02 5.84
CA GLU A 185 7.34 -9.65 5.86
C GLU A 185 7.76 -10.01 4.42
N LEU A 186 8.91 -9.52 4.00
CA LEU A 186 9.41 -9.74 2.64
C LEU A 186 10.40 -10.89 2.60
N VAL A 187 10.23 -11.76 1.62
CA VAL A 187 11.14 -12.85 1.29
C VAL A 187 11.95 -12.46 0.06
N TYR A 188 13.25 -12.71 0.10
CA TYR A 188 14.20 -12.33 -0.94
C TYR A 188 14.85 -13.58 -1.54
N THR A 189 14.69 -13.79 -2.84
CA THR A 189 15.32 -14.92 -3.55
C THR A 189 16.27 -14.41 -4.61
N VAL A 190 17.54 -14.81 -4.53
CA VAL A 190 18.60 -14.44 -5.48
C VAL A 190 18.65 -15.46 -6.62
N SER A 191 18.76 -14.96 -7.86
CA SER A 191 18.98 -15.79 -9.05
C SER A 191 19.90 -15.14 -10.08
N SER A 192 20.59 -15.97 -10.87
CA SER A 192 21.58 -15.59 -11.90
C SER A 192 21.08 -15.80 -13.32
N ASP A 193 19.75 -15.83 -13.54
CA ASP A 193 19.13 -16.21 -14.82
C ASP A 193 18.94 -15.04 -15.81
N ILE A 194 19.56 -13.89 -15.58
CA ILE A 194 19.43 -12.68 -16.39
C ILE A 194 20.16 -12.79 -17.73
N HIS A 195 21.37 -13.32 -17.71
CA HIS A 195 22.24 -13.43 -18.88
C HIS A 195 23.02 -14.73 -18.84
N VAL A 196 22.96 -15.45 -19.94
CA VAL A 196 23.74 -16.70 -20.14
C VAL A 196 24.83 -16.41 -21.18
N GLY A 197 26.08 -16.66 -20.82
CA GLY A 197 27.17 -16.48 -21.76
C GLY A 197 28.47 -16.00 -21.10
N GLU A 198 29.16 -15.08 -21.79
CA GLU A 198 30.48 -14.59 -21.37
C GLU A 198 30.44 -13.77 -20.07
N LYS A 199 31.54 -13.77 -19.36
CA LYS A 199 31.75 -12.94 -18.17
C LYS A 199 31.82 -11.46 -18.54
N LEU A 200 31.09 -10.63 -17.83
CA LEU A 200 30.95 -9.20 -18.06
C LEU A 200 31.81 -8.39 -17.07
N GLY A 201 32.97 -7.92 -17.52
CA GLY A 201 33.87 -7.15 -16.65
C GLY A 201 33.43 -5.72 -16.38
N GLY A 202 33.64 -5.23 -15.17
CA GLY A 202 33.51 -3.81 -14.83
C GLY A 202 32.09 -3.25 -14.81
N LEU A 203 31.10 -4.06 -14.47
CA LEU A 203 29.69 -3.63 -14.37
C LEU A 203 29.49 -2.65 -13.20
N THR A 204 28.84 -1.52 -13.46
CA THR A 204 28.61 -0.47 -12.45
C THR A 204 27.13 -0.10 -12.39
N GLY A 205 26.71 1.11 -12.71
CA GLY A 205 25.33 1.57 -12.59
C GLY A 205 24.34 0.90 -13.53
N MET A 206 23.07 0.89 -13.13
CA MET A 206 21.98 0.23 -13.85
C MET A 206 20.73 1.11 -13.92
N ALA A 207 19.93 0.94 -14.97
CA ALA A 207 18.63 1.57 -15.11
C ALA A 207 17.72 0.72 -16.00
N ILE A 208 16.43 0.69 -15.70
CA ILE A 208 15.42 0.04 -16.55
C ILE A 208 14.99 1.05 -17.61
N LEU A 209 15.05 0.65 -18.88
CA LEU A 209 14.67 1.45 -20.04
C LEU A 209 13.15 1.44 -20.26
N PRO A 210 12.59 2.40 -21.01
CA PRO A 210 11.15 2.46 -21.30
C PRO A 210 10.61 1.23 -22.06
N ASP A 211 11.47 0.52 -22.80
CA ASP A 211 11.13 -0.72 -23.51
C ASP A 211 11.27 -1.98 -22.64
N GLY A 212 11.57 -1.84 -21.35
CA GLY A 212 11.73 -2.92 -20.38
C GLY A 212 13.12 -3.57 -20.36
N ARG A 213 14.04 -3.19 -21.25
CA ARG A 213 15.43 -3.67 -21.20
C ARG A 213 16.15 -3.08 -19.98
N LEU A 214 17.13 -3.80 -19.47
CA LEU A 214 18.02 -3.34 -18.41
C LEU A 214 19.29 -2.74 -19.01
N ALA A 215 19.48 -1.43 -18.90
CA ALA A 215 20.73 -0.75 -19.21
C ALA A 215 21.75 -0.93 -18.10
N VAL A 216 23.00 -1.22 -18.46
CA VAL A 216 24.11 -1.44 -17.52
C VAL A 216 25.36 -0.74 -18.01
N ALA A 217 25.95 0.08 -17.16
CA ALA A 217 27.22 0.71 -17.45
C ALA A 217 28.35 -0.32 -17.29
N GLN A 218 29.19 -0.45 -18.33
CA GLN A 218 30.38 -1.30 -18.32
C GLN A 218 31.63 -0.42 -18.46
N ARG A 219 32.45 -0.44 -17.43
CA ARG A 219 33.80 0.14 -17.42
C ARG A 219 34.84 -0.94 -17.71
N GLY A 220 36.06 -0.59 -17.88
CA GLY A 220 37.15 -1.52 -18.21
C GLY A 220 37.51 -1.44 -19.69
N ASN A 221 37.75 -2.57 -20.36
CA ASN A 221 38.26 -2.55 -21.74
C ASN A 221 37.23 -2.09 -22.80
N SER A 222 35.94 -2.12 -22.49
CA SER A 222 34.88 -1.87 -23.48
C SER A 222 34.28 -0.46 -23.39
N HIS A 223 34.18 0.16 -22.22
CA HIS A 223 33.56 1.48 -22.00
C HIS A 223 32.25 1.68 -22.76
N VAL A 224 31.25 0.86 -22.49
CA VAL A 224 29.95 0.85 -23.19
C VAL A 224 28.79 0.90 -22.20
N ILE A 225 27.62 1.25 -22.69
CA ILE A 225 26.37 0.94 -22.03
C ILE A 225 25.75 -0.25 -22.74
N LEU A 226 25.59 -1.34 -22.01
CA LEU A 226 24.90 -2.54 -22.46
C LEU A 226 23.41 -2.42 -22.22
N ALA A 227 22.60 -3.04 -23.07
CA ALA A 227 21.17 -3.23 -22.86
C ALA A 227 20.84 -4.73 -22.91
N PHE A 228 20.16 -5.21 -21.85
CA PHE A 228 19.76 -6.62 -21.71
C PHE A 228 18.27 -6.75 -21.93
N ASP A 229 17.86 -7.57 -22.91
CA ASP A 229 16.49 -8.05 -23.03
C ASP A 229 16.27 -9.14 -21.97
N LEU A 230 15.50 -8.82 -20.95
CA LEU A 230 15.29 -9.69 -19.79
C LEU A 230 14.47 -10.95 -20.13
N GLN A 231 13.67 -10.92 -21.19
CA GLN A 231 12.87 -12.05 -21.64
C GLN A 231 13.66 -12.99 -22.52
N LYS A 232 14.38 -12.44 -23.51
CA LYS A 232 15.19 -13.23 -24.46
C LYS A 232 16.52 -13.64 -23.86
N LYS A 233 16.97 -13.00 -22.76
CA LYS A 233 18.29 -13.18 -22.12
C LYS A 233 19.44 -12.83 -23.08
N GLU A 234 19.22 -11.86 -23.95
CA GLU A 234 20.17 -11.37 -24.94
C GLU A 234 20.69 -10.00 -24.54
N LYS A 235 21.93 -9.69 -24.96
CA LYS A 235 22.51 -8.36 -24.75
C LYS A 235 22.82 -7.67 -26.06
N SER A 236 22.77 -6.36 -26.08
CA SER A 236 23.21 -5.48 -27.12
C SER A 236 24.03 -4.32 -26.55
N VAL A 237 24.72 -3.58 -27.43
CA VAL A 237 25.40 -2.33 -27.06
C VAL A 237 24.49 -1.17 -27.38
N LEU A 238 23.93 -0.54 -26.32
CA LEU A 238 23.07 0.63 -26.48
C LEU A 238 23.86 1.83 -27.01
N CYS A 239 25.01 2.09 -26.40
CA CYS A 239 25.93 3.12 -26.92
C CYS A 239 27.40 2.81 -26.59
N ASN A 240 28.28 3.26 -27.48
CA ASN A 240 29.70 3.30 -27.23
C ASN A 240 30.06 4.58 -26.52
N THR A 241 30.79 4.47 -25.40
CA THR A 241 31.38 5.63 -24.78
C THR A 241 32.82 5.82 -25.27
N TYR A 242 33.40 6.99 -25.09
CA TYR A 242 34.76 7.23 -25.55
C TYR A 242 35.81 6.70 -24.58
N ALA A 243 37.02 6.54 -25.05
CA ALA A 243 38.14 5.99 -24.27
C ALA A 243 38.37 6.73 -22.98
N ASP A 244 38.66 6.00 -21.91
CA ASP A 244 38.94 6.49 -20.55
C ASP A 244 37.83 7.31 -19.90
N ALA A 245 36.58 7.23 -20.41
CA ALA A 245 35.46 7.97 -19.82
C ALA A 245 35.00 7.35 -18.50
N HIS A 246 35.11 6.07 -18.34
CA HIS A 246 34.67 5.30 -17.15
C HIS A 246 33.23 5.61 -16.75
N PRO A 247 32.23 5.13 -17.51
CA PRO A 247 30.84 5.27 -17.11
C PRO A 247 30.63 4.62 -15.75
N TRP A 248 29.97 5.34 -14.82
CA TRP A 248 29.82 4.89 -13.43
C TRP A 248 28.37 4.59 -13.11
N ASN A 249 27.54 5.58 -12.84
CA ASN A 249 26.11 5.40 -12.70
C ASN A 249 25.33 6.02 -13.85
N ILE A 250 24.14 5.50 -14.07
CA ILE A 250 23.23 5.91 -15.14
C ILE A 250 21.83 6.12 -14.59
N ALA A 251 21.08 7.02 -15.18
CA ALA A 251 19.69 7.25 -14.84
C ALA A 251 18.84 7.58 -16.05
N LEU A 252 17.63 7.06 -16.07
CA LEU A 252 16.61 7.46 -17.02
C LEU A 252 15.94 8.75 -16.52
N ASN A 253 15.93 9.79 -17.37
CA ASN A 253 15.17 10.98 -17.08
C ASN A 253 13.66 10.70 -17.25
N PRO A 254 12.82 10.93 -16.23
CA PRO A 254 11.39 10.64 -16.30
C PRO A 254 10.62 11.50 -17.32
N ASP A 255 11.15 12.67 -17.67
CA ASP A 255 10.51 13.59 -18.61
C ASP A 255 10.80 13.26 -20.07
N ASP A 256 12.08 13.28 -20.46
CA ASP A 256 12.49 13.10 -21.87
C ASP A 256 12.76 11.64 -22.26
N LYS A 257 12.66 10.72 -21.29
CA LYS A 257 12.89 9.28 -21.45
C LYS A 257 14.28 8.91 -22.00
N LYS A 258 15.24 9.84 -21.90
CA LYS A 258 16.62 9.59 -22.30
C LYS A 258 17.44 9.06 -21.13
N LEU A 259 18.49 8.32 -21.46
CA LEU A 259 19.43 7.78 -20.49
C LEU A 259 20.60 8.75 -20.33
N TYR A 260 20.87 9.11 -19.10
CA TYR A 260 21.99 9.99 -18.72
C TYR A 260 23.08 9.17 -18.03
N ILE A 261 24.34 9.51 -18.30
CA ILE A 261 25.51 8.71 -17.94
C ILE A 261 26.49 9.62 -17.22
N ALA A 262 26.83 9.29 -15.97
CA ALA A 262 27.90 9.97 -15.22
C ALA A 262 29.25 9.35 -15.57
N TYR A 263 30.17 10.17 -16.09
CA TYR A 263 31.53 9.79 -16.47
C TYR A 263 32.52 10.19 -15.40
N LYS A 264 32.93 9.23 -14.57
CA LYS A 264 33.81 9.44 -13.44
C LYS A 264 35.15 10.07 -13.84
N ALA A 265 35.84 9.48 -14.83
CA ALA A 265 37.22 9.89 -15.16
C ALA A 265 37.30 11.23 -15.89
N LYS A 266 36.26 11.60 -16.63
CA LYS A 266 36.20 12.84 -17.39
C LYS A 266 35.51 13.99 -16.65
N GLY A 267 34.75 13.66 -15.59
CA GLY A 267 33.96 14.66 -14.89
C GLY A 267 32.87 15.27 -15.78
N GLU A 268 32.12 14.41 -16.45
CA GLU A 268 31.11 14.80 -17.45
C GLU A 268 29.80 14.03 -17.24
N VAL A 269 28.73 14.54 -17.83
CA VAL A 269 27.48 13.84 -18.00
C VAL A 269 27.15 13.75 -19.49
N GLY A 270 26.97 12.52 -19.96
CA GLY A 270 26.50 12.21 -21.31
C GLY A 270 25.04 11.84 -21.35
N ARG A 271 24.45 11.86 -22.55
CA ARG A 271 23.07 11.53 -22.81
C ARG A 271 22.91 10.73 -24.09
N VAL A 272 22.02 9.70 -24.08
CA VAL A 272 21.58 8.97 -25.25
C VAL A 272 20.07 8.78 -25.23
N ASP A 273 19.48 8.51 -26.38
CA ASP A 273 18.03 8.30 -26.54
C ASP A 273 17.75 6.82 -26.85
N PRO A 274 17.31 6.00 -25.88
CA PRO A 274 17.09 4.56 -26.11
C PRO A 274 16.08 4.25 -27.23
N ALA A 275 15.17 5.18 -27.53
CA ALA A 275 14.19 5.01 -28.62
C ALA A 275 14.81 5.04 -30.02
N LYS A 276 16.04 5.55 -30.15
CA LYS A 276 16.77 5.55 -31.45
C LYS A 276 17.50 4.25 -31.75
N GLY A 277 17.34 3.24 -30.88
CA GLY A 277 18.00 1.93 -31.05
C GLY A 277 19.40 1.89 -30.45
N ASP A 278 20.14 0.87 -30.85
CA ASP A 278 21.45 0.55 -30.29
C ASP A 278 22.62 1.21 -31.08
N ASN A 279 23.84 1.09 -30.57
CA ASN A 279 25.09 1.59 -31.13
C ASN A 279 25.14 3.11 -31.36
N GLN A 280 24.53 3.87 -30.45
CA GLN A 280 24.48 5.33 -30.50
C GLN A 280 25.79 5.98 -30.09
N ASN A 281 25.98 7.22 -30.55
CA ASN A 281 26.98 8.14 -30.03
C ASN A 281 26.37 8.91 -28.82
N VAL A 282 27.22 9.18 -27.85
CA VAL A 282 26.83 9.94 -26.64
C VAL A 282 26.96 11.43 -26.88
N GLU A 283 25.94 12.18 -26.52
CA GLU A 283 25.96 13.64 -26.46
C GLU A 283 26.43 14.10 -25.07
N ILE A 284 27.53 14.86 -24.96
CA ILE A 284 27.97 15.44 -23.69
C ILE A 284 27.18 16.71 -23.42
N ILE A 285 26.53 16.76 -22.25
CA ILE A 285 25.63 17.84 -21.87
C ILE A 285 26.14 18.70 -20.70
N ALA A 286 27.03 18.17 -19.87
CA ALA A 286 27.67 18.88 -18.77
C ALA A 286 29.10 18.37 -18.57
N SER A 287 29.99 19.27 -18.11
CA SER A 287 31.40 18.99 -17.84
C SER A 287 31.90 19.77 -16.63
N GLY A 288 33.16 19.58 -16.25
CA GLY A 288 33.72 20.24 -15.06
C GLY A 288 33.09 19.75 -13.74
N LEU A 289 32.91 18.42 -13.65
CA LEU A 289 32.29 17.71 -12.56
C LEU A 289 33.25 16.66 -11.98
N PRO A 290 34.26 17.05 -11.20
CA PRO A 290 35.33 16.17 -10.77
C PRO A 290 34.80 14.87 -10.13
N ASN A 291 35.17 13.74 -10.69
CA ASN A 291 34.72 12.42 -10.25
C ASN A 291 33.17 12.33 -10.20
N ALA A 292 32.50 12.65 -11.32
CA ALA A 292 31.03 12.48 -11.45
C ALA A 292 30.65 11.01 -11.29
N MET A 293 30.07 10.65 -10.16
CA MET A 293 29.77 9.26 -9.80
C MET A 293 28.32 8.88 -10.08
N ASP A 294 27.40 9.82 -9.94
CA ASP A 294 25.97 9.52 -10.09
C ASP A 294 25.22 10.71 -10.70
N VAL A 295 24.13 10.42 -11.38
CA VAL A 295 23.20 11.38 -11.95
C VAL A 295 21.77 10.91 -11.66
N LYS A 296 20.90 11.82 -11.17
CA LYS A 296 19.50 11.55 -10.88
C LYS A 296 18.63 12.76 -11.23
N PHE A 297 17.33 12.56 -11.24
CA PHE A 297 16.34 13.57 -11.55
C PHE A 297 15.30 13.65 -10.43
N ASP A 298 14.92 14.88 -10.05
CA ASP A 298 13.75 15.07 -9.18
C ASP A 298 12.43 15.00 -10.00
N ALA A 299 11.30 15.02 -9.30
CA ALA A 299 9.98 15.00 -9.94
C ALA A 299 9.69 16.23 -10.84
N ASN A 300 10.46 17.31 -10.67
CA ASN A 300 10.35 18.52 -11.49
C ASN A 300 11.24 18.47 -12.75
N GLY A 301 12.00 17.38 -12.94
CA GLY A 301 12.92 17.19 -14.05
C GLY A 301 14.26 17.94 -13.91
N ASN A 302 14.60 18.44 -12.73
CA ASN A 302 15.93 18.98 -12.49
C ASN A 302 16.94 17.84 -12.39
N MET A 303 18.12 18.03 -12.99
CA MET A 303 19.22 17.07 -12.94
C MET A 303 20.11 17.33 -11.72
N TYR A 304 20.46 16.25 -11.03
CA TYR A 304 21.43 16.29 -9.92
C TYR A 304 22.62 15.42 -10.26
N VAL A 305 23.83 15.92 -10.00
CA VAL A 305 25.09 15.21 -10.26
C VAL A 305 25.92 15.15 -8.99
N LEU A 306 26.28 13.94 -8.58
CA LEU A 306 27.11 13.66 -7.43
C LEU A 306 28.58 13.65 -7.84
N CYS A 307 29.36 14.54 -7.24
CA CYS A 307 30.81 14.66 -7.44
C CYS A 307 31.56 14.21 -6.19
N ARG A 308 32.22 13.03 -6.28
CA ARG A 308 32.84 12.36 -5.13
C ARG A 308 33.93 13.16 -4.47
N ASP A 309 34.88 13.67 -5.23
CA ASP A 309 36.07 14.30 -4.68
C ASP A 309 35.77 15.66 -4.03
N GLU A 310 34.84 16.40 -4.57
CA GLU A 310 34.36 17.64 -3.95
C GLU A 310 33.38 17.40 -2.80
N LYS A 311 32.88 16.15 -2.63
CA LYS A 311 31.82 15.79 -1.67
C LYS A 311 30.62 16.71 -1.79
N LYS A 312 30.14 16.90 -3.04
CA LYS A 312 29.05 17.79 -3.38
C LYS A 312 28.08 17.12 -4.33
N VAL A 313 26.83 17.55 -4.21
CA VAL A 313 25.80 17.33 -5.22
C VAL A 313 25.49 18.67 -5.88
N TYR A 314 25.58 18.69 -7.21
CA TYR A 314 25.20 19.84 -8.02
C TYR A 314 23.81 19.66 -8.61
N LYS A 315 23.04 20.73 -8.65
CA LYS A 315 21.72 20.81 -9.27
C LYS A 315 21.79 21.63 -10.55
N TYR A 316 21.11 21.15 -11.58
CA TYR A 316 20.86 21.84 -12.84
C TYR A 316 19.37 21.97 -13.05
N PRO A 317 18.84 23.19 -13.25
CA PRO A 317 17.43 23.39 -13.56
C PRO A 317 17.01 22.65 -14.84
N LYS A 318 15.79 22.16 -14.88
CA LYS A 318 15.20 21.52 -16.06
C LYS A 318 15.42 22.34 -17.33
N GLY A 319 15.90 21.67 -18.39
CA GLY A 319 16.15 22.29 -19.69
C GLY A 319 17.40 23.16 -19.79
N SER A 320 18.17 23.31 -18.69
CA SER A 320 19.38 24.16 -18.61
C SER A 320 20.57 23.34 -18.08
N PHE A 321 20.86 22.18 -18.69
CA PHE A 321 21.92 21.28 -18.26
C PHE A 321 23.30 21.72 -18.81
N ASN A 322 23.74 22.91 -18.39
CA ASN A 322 25.05 23.46 -18.80
C ASN A 322 25.80 24.03 -17.58
N ASN A 323 27.08 24.29 -17.76
CA ASN A 323 27.94 24.70 -16.66
C ASN A 323 27.58 26.07 -16.04
N VAL A 324 26.86 26.94 -16.77
CA VAL A 324 26.45 28.26 -16.29
C VAL A 324 25.31 28.14 -15.30
N SER A 325 24.43 27.17 -15.46
CA SER A 325 23.26 26.93 -14.60
C SER A 325 23.56 26.01 -13.40
N LYS A 326 24.79 25.49 -13.29
CA LYS A 326 25.21 24.61 -12.20
C LYS A 326 25.16 25.34 -10.84
N GLN A 327 24.43 24.73 -9.90
CA GLN A 327 24.30 25.23 -8.53
C GLN A 327 24.72 24.14 -7.54
N THR A 328 25.44 24.50 -6.47
CA THR A 328 25.67 23.58 -5.36
C THR A 328 24.37 23.38 -4.63
N PHE A 329 23.85 22.12 -4.62
CA PHE A 329 22.66 21.75 -3.89
C PHE A 329 22.97 21.32 -2.46
N ALA A 330 23.96 20.44 -2.29
CA ALA A 330 24.36 19.93 -0.98
C ALA A 330 25.87 19.69 -0.90
N SER A 331 26.41 19.78 0.30
CA SER A 331 27.84 19.53 0.61
C SER A 331 27.95 18.61 1.82
N PHE A 332 28.92 17.66 1.77
CA PHE A 332 29.13 16.60 2.75
C PHE A 332 30.55 16.65 3.33
N PRO A 333 30.94 17.73 4.00
CA PRO A 333 32.34 17.94 4.44
C PRO A 333 32.81 16.85 5.41
N ASN A 334 31.87 16.25 6.17
CA ASN A 334 32.17 15.25 7.17
C ASN A 334 32.20 13.80 6.59
N ALA A 335 31.82 13.59 5.32
CA ALA A 335 31.95 12.28 4.70
C ALA A 335 33.44 11.93 4.56
N SER A 336 33.89 10.83 5.21
CA SER A 336 35.31 10.51 5.36
C SER A 336 36.03 10.25 4.03
N GLU A 337 35.48 9.34 3.20
CA GLU A 337 36.13 8.88 1.96
C GLU A 337 35.39 9.31 0.68
N GLY A 338 34.33 10.10 0.81
CA GLY A 338 33.52 10.59 -0.31
C GLY A 338 32.16 9.94 -0.46
N ILE A 339 31.34 10.56 -1.30
CA ILE A 339 29.97 10.15 -1.61
C ILE A 339 29.95 9.33 -2.90
N TYR A 340 29.05 8.33 -3.02
CA TYR A 340 29.12 7.32 -4.08
C TYR A 340 27.87 7.23 -4.94
N SER A 341 26.71 7.20 -4.33
CA SER A 341 25.44 6.98 -5.00
C SER A 341 24.35 7.78 -4.34
N MET A 342 23.29 8.08 -5.06
CA MET A 342 22.15 8.83 -4.57
C MET A 342 20.86 8.38 -5.26
N ASP A 343 19.72 8.61 -4.61
CA ASP A 343 18.39 8.49 -5.22
C ASP A 343 17.39 9.34 -4.45
N PHE A 344 16.26 9.67 -5.06
CA PHE A 344 15.19 10.42 -4.41
C PHE A 344 14.18 9.50 -3.74
N ASP A 345 13.71 9.87 -2.55
CA ASP A 345 12.53 9.27 -1.95
C ASP A 345 11.22 9.85 -2.53
N ALA A 346 10.08 9.35 -2.04
CA ALA A 346 8.77 9.80 -2.51
C ALA A 346 8.44 11.24 -2.07
N ASP A 347 9.06 11.72 -0.99
CA ASP A 347 8.87 13.07 -0.45
C ASP A 347 9.78 14.11 -1.11
N GLY A 348 10.64 13.67 -2.05
CA GLY A 348 11.59 14.51 -2.75
C GLY A 348 12.88 14.80 -1.97
N ASN A 349 13.14 14.07 -0.87
CA ASN A 349 14.45 14.12 -0.23
C ASN A 349 15.46 13.32 -1.03
N LEU A 350 16.69 13.80 -1.11
CA LEU A 350 17.78 13.08 -1.75
C LEU A 350 18.51 12.21 -0.73
N ILE A 351 18.50 10.91 -0.94
CA ILE A 351 19.28 9.95 -0.15
C ILE A 351 20.67 9.84 -0.77
N VAL A 352 21.71 9.94 0.05
CA VAL A 352 23.11 9.90 -0.41
C VAL A 352 23.89 8.88 0.42
N ALA A 353 24.57 7.96 -0.27
CA ALA A 353 25.46 6.96 0.32
C ALA A 353 26.91 7.48 0.33
N ALA A 354 27.58 7.34 1.48
CA ALA A 354 28.99 7.70 1.67
C ALA A 354 29.81 6.50 2.14
N GLN A 355 30.96 6.30 1.48
CA GLN A 355 31.86 5.16 1.77
C GLN A 355 32.40 5.24 3.21
N ARG A 356 32.36 4.11 3.94
CA ARG A 356 32.83 3.94 5.32
C ARG A 356 32.27 4.95 6.32
N ASP A 357 31.14 5.54 5.97
CA ASP A 357 30.50 6.54 6.81
C ASP A 357 29.01 6.22 7.01
N GLY A 358 28.23 6.12 5.93
CA GLY A 358 26.82 5.77 6.04
C GLY A 358 25.93 6.51 5.05
N PHE A 359 24.74 6.86 5.50
CA PHE A 359 23.71 7.48 4.67
C PHE A 359 23.29 8.84 5.22
N TYR A 360 23.05 9.72 4.28
CA TYR A 360 22.51 11.07 4.52
C TYR A 360 21.20 11.24 3.76
N TYR A 361 20.25 11.95 4.34
CA TYR A 361 19.17 12.53 3.56
C TYR A 361 19.36 14.04 3.44
N VAL A 362 18.95 14.58 2.32
CA VAL A 362 19.02 16.01 2.00
C VAL A 362 17.62 16.46 1.64
N THR A 363 17.07 17.37 2.43
CA THR A 363 15.75 17.94 2.18
C THR A 363 15.72 18.79 0.90
N PRO A 364 14.56 19.08 0.30
CA PRO A 364 14.47 19.88 -0.94
C PRO A 364 15.09 21.27 -0.85
N ASP A 365 15.24 21.83 0.35
CA ASP A 365 15.95 23.10 0.63
C ASP A 365 17.47 22.94 0.83
N GLY A 366 18.00 21.70 0.71
CA GLY A 366 19.44 21.42 0.76
C GLY A 366 20.01 21.14 2.15
N LYS A 367 19.19 20.95 3.19
CA LYS A 367 19.66 20.60 4.54
C LYS A 367 20.10 19.15 4.59
N VAL A 368 21.36 18.91 4.96
CA VAL A 368 22.00 17.59 5.05
C VAL A 368 21.90 17.03 6.47
N THR A 369 21.43 15.80 6.61
CA THR A 369 21.35 15.10 7.90
C THR A 369 21.82 13.65 7.74
N LYS A 370 22.81 13.22 8.54
CA LYS A 370 23.21 11.81 8.63
C LYS A 370 22.15 11.03 9.39
N PHE A 371 21.72 9.89 8.87
CA PHE A 371 20.67 9.10 9.51
C PHE A 371 21.01 7.62 9.72
N ALA A 372 21.94 7.05 8.96
CA ALA A 372 22.32 5.64 9.12
C ALA A 372 23.84 5.45 8.93
N GLY A 373 24.37 4.41 9.58
CA GLY A 373 25.76 4.01 9.47
C GLY A 373 26.67 4.56 10.57
N ASN A 374 27.61 3.70 11.01
CA ASN A 374 28.59 4.00 12.07
C ASN A 374 29.95 3.36 11.75
N GLY A 375 30.59 3.82 10.67
CA GLY A 375 31.93 3.34 10.30
C GLY A 375 31.98 1.91 9.78
N ASN A 376 33.18 1.33 9.82
CA ASN A 376 33.51 0.05 9.20
C ASN A 376 32.97 -1.16 9.95
N GLY A 377 32.43 -2.12 9.23
CA GLY A 377 31.95 -3.40 9.73
C GLY A 377 30.78 -3.94 8.91
N SER A 378 30.18 -5.03 9.36
CA SER A 378 29.11 -5.74 8.64
C SER A 378 27.83 -5.94 9.46
N SER A 379 27.75 -5.34 10.67
CA SER A 379 26.57 -5.44 11.53
C SER A 379 25.40 -4.64 10.98
N ASP A 380 24.19 -5.19 11.05
CA ASP A 380 22.96 -4.47 10.76
C ASP A 380 22.61 -3.44 11.86
N GLY A 381 23.25 -3.54 13.03
CA GLY A 381 22.97 -2.68 14.17
C GLY A 381 21.70 -3.10 14.92
N GLU A 382 21.18 -2.19 15.72
CA GLU A 382 19.94 -2.39 16.47
C GLU A 382 18.74 -1.91 15.66
N ALA A 383 17.65 -2.68 15.67
CA ALA A 383 16.39 -2.26 15.03
C ALA A 383 15.90 -0.91 15.58
N GLY A 384 15.47 -0.01 14.69
CA GLY A 384 15.05 1.34 15.07
C GLY A 384 16.19 2.29 15.44
N LYS A 385 17.46 1.85 15.31
CA LYS A 385 18.64 2.67 15.60
C LYS A 385 19.64 2.63 14.42
N PRO A 386 19.32 3.23 13.29
CA PRO A 386 20.07 3.09 12.04
C PRO A 386 21.53 3.56 12.15
N LEU A 387 21.82 4.47 13.07
CA LEU A 387 23.20 4.93 13.33
C LEU A 387 24.10 3.87 14.02
N THR A 388 23.56 2.73 14.45
CA THR A 388 24.35 1.64 15.00
C THR A 388 24.83 0.63 13.95
N ALA A 389 24.29 0.68 12.73
CA ALA A 389 24.69 -0.16 11.62
C ALA A 389 26.14 0.14 11.17
N GLN A 390 26.86 -0.91 10.80
CA GLN A 390 28.22 -0.79 10.27
C GLN A 390 28.24 -1.10 8.78
N LEU A 391 28.87 -0.26 7.99
CA LEU A 391 28.87 -0.27 6.52
C LEU A 391 30.28 0.00 5.99
N ILE A 392 30.70 -0.73 4.94
CA ILE A 392 32.03 -0.46 4.37
C ILE A 392 31.92 0.26 3.03
N GLN A 393 31.18 -0.31 2.08
CA GLN A 393 31.10 0.26 0.75
C GLN A 393 29.67 0.24 0.21
N PRO A 394 28.83 1.19 0.65
CA PRO A 394 27.55 1.40 0.00
C PRO A 394 27.80 2.02 -1.39
N ALA A 395 27.99 1.16 -2.41
CA ALA A 395 28.43 1.57 -3.74
C ALA A 395 27.25 1.98 -4.65
N GLY A 396 26.17 1.26 -4.59
CA GLY A 396 24.93 1.57 -5.29
C GLY A 396 23.75 1.62 -4.33
N LEU A 397 22.80 2.51 -4.57
CA LEU A 397 21.53 2.57 -3.84
C LEU A 397 20.37 2.82 -4.79
N VAL A 398 19.19 2.35 -4.41
CA VAL A 398 17.91 2.64 -5.06
C VAL A 398 16.81 2.72 -4.01
N VAL A 399 15.89 3.66 -4.19
CA VAL A 399 14.71 3.81 -3.34
C VAL A 399 13.52 3.11 -3.97
N ASP A 400 12.92 2.16 -3.25
CA ASP A 400 11.63 1.59 -3.58
C ASP A 400 10.53 2.61 -3.25
N LYS A 401 10.01 3.25 -4.27
CA LYS A 401 8.98 4.30 -4.10
C LYS A 401 7.61 3.74 -3.73
N THR A 402 7.42 2.43 -3.82
CA THR A 402 6.16 1.77 -3.44
C THR A 402 6.10 1.47 -1.94
N ARG A 403 7.24 1.08 -1.34
CA ARG A 403 7.34 0.69 0.08
C ARG A 403 8.12 1.70 0.94
N GLY A 404 8.83 2.65 0.32
CA GLY A 404 9.72 3.57 1.01
C GLY A 404 11.07 2.95 1.46
N ASP A 405 11.31 1.67 1.16
CA ASP A 405 12.56 0.98 1.49
C ASP A 405 13.73 1.51 0.64
N ILE A 406 14.91 1.61 1.23
CA ILE A 406 16.15 1.94 0.51
C ILE A 406 16.97 0.65 0.41
N TYR A 407 17.20 0.17 -0.80
CA TYR A 407 18.08 -0.98 -1.06
C TYR A 407 19.45 -0.51 -1.49
N PHE A 408 20.50 -1.14 -0.97
CA PHE A 408 21.86 -0.76 -1.30
C PHE A 408 22.82 -1.97 -1.30
N THR A 409 23.86 -1.86 -2.11
CA THR A 409 24.96 -2.82 -2.15
C THR A 409 26.03 -2.43 -1.11
N ASP A 410 26.41 -3.35 -0.25
CA ASP A 410 27.54 -3.19 0.66
C ASP A 410 28.69 -4.10 0.18
N GLY A 411 29.38 -3.63 -0.87
CA GLY A 411 30.24 -4.44 -1.74
C GLY A 411 31.32 -5.20 -1.01
N TYR A 412 32.11 -4.56 -0.16
CA TYR A 412 33.19 -5.23 0.61
C TYR A 412 32.66 -6.19 1.68
N ASN A 413 31.41 -6.04 2.09
CA ASN A 413 30.75 -7.01 2.99
C ASN A 413 30.08 -8.15 2.24
N GLN A 414 30.13 -8.20 0.91
CA GLN A 414 29.48 -9.21 0.06
C GLN A 414 27.97 -9.30 0.34
N LYS A 415 27.31 -8.15 0.55
CA LYS A 415 25.91 -8.09 0.97
C LYS A 415 25.09 -7.10 0.12
N ILE A 416 23.80 -7.37 0.02
CA ILE A 416 22.79 -6.37 -0.31
C ILE A 416 21.94 -6.17 0.93
N ARG A 417 21.70 -4.90 1.27
CA ARG A 417 21.04 -4.52 2.52
C ARG A 417 19.89 -3.57 2.24
N ARG A 418 19.01 -3.44 3.21
CA ARG A 418 17.83 -2.59 3.18
C ARG A 418 17.85 -1.65 4.38
N ILE A 419 17.45 -0.40 4.16
CA ILE A 419 17.04 0.53 5.22
C ILE A 419 15.53 0.68 5.08
N ARG A 420 14.79 0.28 6.10
CA ARG A 420 13.34 0.47 6.19
C ARG A 420 13.05 1.61 7.15
N PRO A 421 12.40 2.71 6.72
CA PRO A 421 11.95 3.77 7.60
C PRO A 421 11.01 3.22 8.70
N GLY A 422 11.12 3.77 9.90
CA GLY A 422 10.22 3.45 11.01
C GLY A 422 9.01 4.38 11.07
N LYS A 423 8.35 4.41 12.23
CA LYS A 423 7.16 5.27 12.46
C LYS A 423 7.48 6.78 12.41
N VAL A 424 8.72 7.14 12.69
CA VAL A 424 9.22 8.54 12.67
C VAL A 424 10.10 8.80 11.43
N GLY A 425 10.04 7.91 10.43
CA GLY A 425 10.81 8.01 9.21
C GLY A 425 12.24 7.47 9.34
N TYR A 426 13.23 8.26 8.90
CA TYR A 426 14.62 7.78 8.89
C TYR A 426 15.30 7.75 10.26
N THR A 427 14.76 8.45 11.27
CA THR A 427 15.39 8.54 12.60
C THR A 427 15.27 7.24 13.39
N ASP A 428 14.23 6.46 13.16
CA ASP A 428 13.97 5.15 13.77
C ASP A 428 13.97 4.02 12.74
N ALA A 429 14.65 4.22 11.61
CA ALA A 429 14.79 3.23 10.56
C ALA A 429 15.53 1.97 11.05
N THR A 430 15.27 0.85 10.38
CA THR A 430 15.98 -0.40 10.62
C THR A 430 16.83 -0.76 9.41
N VAL A 431 18.10 -1.04 9.63
CA VAL A 431 18.99 -1.59 8.62
C VAL A 431 18.97 -3.11 8.72
N SER A 432 18.85 -3.81 7.60
CA SER A 432 18.84 -5.28 7.56
C SER A 432 19.57 -5.81 6.34
N THR A 433 20.27 -6.94 6.49
CA THR A 433 20.80 -7.70 5.36
C THR A 433 19.67 -8.46 4.70
N ILE A 434 19.52 -8.33 3.37
CA ILE A 434 18.49 -9.04 2.59
C ILE A 434 19.08 -10.10 1.66
N ALA A 435 20.37 -9.97 1.28
CA ALA A 435 21.06 -10.98 0.51
C ALA A 435 22.57 -10.96 0.81
N GLY A 436 23.19 -12.14 0.73
CA GLY A 436 24.61 -12.35 0.92
C GLY A 436 24.98 -12.80 2.34
N THR A 437 25.64 -13.96 2.43
CA THR A 437 26.17 -14.48 3.70
C THR A 437 27.34 -13.68 4.29
N GLY A 438 27.95 -12.79 3.48
CA GLY A 438 29.24 -12.16 3.77
C GLY A 438 30.45 -12.95 3.27
N ALA A 439 30.29 -14.22 2.90
CA ALA A 439 31.32 -14.99 2.21
C ALA A 439 31.26 -14.77 0.70
N SER A 440 32.43 -14.64 0.05
CA SER A 440 32.50 -14.51 -1.41
C SER A 440 32.06 -15.79 -2.11
N GLY A 441 31.22 -15.68 -3.12
CA GLY A 441 30.73 -16.79 -3.93
C GLY A 441 29.67 -16.35 -4.93
N ASN A 442 29.01 -17.33 -5.58
CA ASN A 442 27.97 -17.07 -6.58
C ASN A 442 26.77 -18.02 -6.43
N THR A 443 26.51 -18.50 -5.23
CA THR A 443 25.38 -19.39 -4.96
C THR A 443 24.07 -18.62 -4.98
N ASP A 444 23.09 -19.10 -5.75
CA ASP A 444 21.71 -18.61 -5.80
C ASP A 444 20.87 -19.22 -4.66
N GLY A 445 19.64 -18.73 -4.49
CA GLY A 445 18.65 -19.25 -3.54
C GLY A 445 18.12 -18.18 -2.59
N ASP A 446 17.76 -18.60 -1.36
CA ASP A 446 17.31 -17.66 -0.32
C ASP A 446 18.35 -16.56 -0.09
N GLY A 447 17.88 -15.33 0.06
CA GLY A 447 18.76 -14.16 0.15
C GLY A 447 19.85 -14.30 1.20
N LEU A 448 19.50 -14.78 2.40
CA LEU A 448 20.44 -14.90 3.52
C LEU A 448 21.41 -16.10 3.40
N THR A 449 21.15 -17.02 2.48
CA THR A 449 22.03 -18.16 2.18
C THR A 449 22.80 -18.01 0.86
N ALA A 450 22.37 -17.07 0.01
CA ALA A 450 23.05 -16.74 -1.23
C ALA A 450 24.48 -16.20 -0.98
N GLN A 451 25.38 -16.44 -1.93
CA GLN A 451 26.73 -15.89 -1.89
C GLN A 451 26.91 -14.88 -3.01
N LEU A 452 27.52 -13.75 -2.71
CA LEU A 452 27.79 -12.64 -3.62
C LEU A 452 29.31 -12.36 -3.65
N LYS A 453 29.76 -11.63 -4.66
CA LYS A 453 31.14 -11.19 -4.72
C LYS A 453 31.24 -9.76 -5.26
N MET A 454 31.43 -8.83 -4.34
CA MET A 454 31.53 -7.39 -4.63
C MET A 454 30.28 -6.83 -5.34
N PRO A 455 29.05 -6.98 -4.83
CA PRO A 455 27.88 -6.37 -5.44
C PRO A 455 28.06 -4.85 -5.52
N HIS A 456 27.69 -4.24 -6.68
CA HIS A 456 28.03 -2.83 -6.93
C HIS A 456 26.82 -1.99 -7.43
N GLY A 457 26.47 -2.07 -8.72
CA GLY A 457 25.32 -1.34 -9.26
C GLY A 457 24.01 -2.02 -8.86
N ILE A 458 22.94 -1.23 -8.66
CA ILE A 458 21.63 -1.73 -8.25
C ILE A 458 20.53 -0.88 -8.88
N THR A 459 19.42 -1.51 -9.24
CA THR A 459 18.17 -0.86 -9.62
C THR A 459 16.97 -1.73 -9.24
N ILE A 460 15.76 -1.16 -9.23
CA ILE A 460 14.54 -1.88 -8.88
C ILE A 460 13.48 -1.72 -9.96
N SER A 461 12.65 -2.74 -10.17
CA SER A 461 11.48 -2.67 -11.05
C SER A 461 10.45 -1.66 -10.54
N ALA A 462 9.62 -1.14 -11.44
CA ALA A 462 8.62 -0.12 -11.11
C ALA A 462 7.55 -0.61 -10.11
N ASP A 463 7.28 -1.92 -10.08
CA ASP A 463 6.38 -2.58 -9.13
C ASP A 463 7.04 -2.87 -7.77
N GLY A 464 8.33 -2.59 -7.61
CA GLY A 464 9.08 -2.86 -6.38
C GLY A 464 9.40 -4.34 -6.13
N ASN A 465 9.09 -5.27 -7.05
CA ASN A 465 9.17 -6.70 -6.78
C ASN A 465 10.45 -7.38 -7.30
N THR A 466 11.27 -6.66 -8.07
CA THR A 466 12.53 -7.21 -8.58
C THR A 466 13.65 -6.20 -8.47
N ILE A 467 14.71 -6.57 -7.76
CA ILE A 467 15.97 -5.82 -7.72
C ILE A 467 16.95 -6.47 -8.69
N TYR A 468 17.56 -5.68 -9.56
CA TYR A 468 18.68 -6.08 -10.41
C TYR A 468 19.96 -5.49 -9.85
N PHE A 469 21.04 -6.29 -9.82
CA PHE A 469 22.33 -5.84 -9.34
C PHE A 469 23.50 -6.45 -10.11
N SER A 470 24.60 -5.73 -10.18
CA SER A 470 25.87 -6.26 -10.69
C SER A 470 26.60 -6.98 -9.55
N ASP A 471 26.92 -8.24 -9.79
CA ASP A 471 27.82 -9.03 -8.93
C ASP A 471 29.23 -8.93 -9.55
N LEU A 472 29.90 -7.82 -9.23
CA LEU A 472 30.99 -7.24 -10.00
C LEU A 472 32.16 -8.23 -10.21
N ASP A 473 32.62 -8.86 -9.15
CA ASP A 473 33.76 -9.79 -9.19
C ASP A 473 33.35 -11.23 -9.59
N ASN A 474 32.06 -11.52 -9.67
CA ASN A 474 31.53 -12.69 -10.36
C ASN A 474 31.32 -12.43 -11.85
N PHE A 475 31.42 -11.17 -12.31
CA PHE A 475 31.28 -10.75 -13.70
C PHE A 475 29.89 -11.04 -14.31
N ILE A 476 28.85 -10.98 -13.49
CA ILE A 476 27.46 -11.28 -13.88
C ILE A 476 26.48 -10.23 -13.37
N ILE A 477 25.31 -10.22 -13.97
CA ILE A 477 24.13 -9.54 -13.46
C ILE A 477 23.23 -10.57 -12.79
N ARG A 478 22.71 -10.22 -11.61
CA ARG A 478 21.80 -11.07 -10.86
C ARG A 478 20.54 -10.28 -10.50
N LYS A 479 19.50 -10.98 -10.10
CA LYS A 479 18.29 -10.37 -9.57
C LYS A 479 17.94 -10.93 -8.19
N ILE A 480 17.21 -10.14 -7.43
CA ILE A 480 16.48 -10.55 -6.23
C ILE A 480 15.00 -10.43 -6.53
N THR A 481 14.27 -11.52 -6.45
CA THR A 481 12.80 -11.50 -6.46
C THR A 481 12.33 -11.27 -5.04
N ILE A 482 11.42 -10.30 -4.86
CA ILE A 482 10.81 -9.93 -3.59
C ILE A 482 9.39 -10.47 -3.60
N THR A 483 9.03 -11.28 -2.62
CA THR A 483 7.67 -11.76 -2.40
C THR A 483 7.25 -11.45 -0.96
N GLU A 484 5.97 -11.31 -0.73
CA GLU A 484 5.42 -11.20 0.61
C GLU A 484 5.27 -12.60 1.18
N ARG A 485 5.55 -12.76 2.48
CA ARG A 485 5.27 -13.99 3.20
C ARG A 485 3.81 -13.95 3.63
N ASP A 486 3.06 -14.98 3.23
CA ASP A 486 1.67 -15.23 3.64
C ASP A 486 1.55 -15.47 5.15
#